data_de034faca9118bd884a510c1d1b2bea4
#
_entry.id   de034faca9118bd884a510c1d1b2bea4
#
_cell.length_a   1.000
_cell.length_b   1.000
_cell.length_c   1.000
_cell.angle_alpha   90.00
_cell.angle_beta   90.00
_cell.angle_gamma   90.00
#
_symmetry.space_group_name_H-M   'P 1'
#
loop_
_entity.id
_entity.type
_entity.pdbx_description
1 polymer ?
#
loop_
_entity_poly.entity_id
_entity_poly.type
_entity_poly.pdbx_seq_one_letter_code
_entity_poly.pdbx_strand_id
1 'polypeptide(L)'
;MRAIGVAGPIGAGKSRIVKALTEDRALARDLGGEILAIDADAVLREARQSSPSLQREIAALVPEARREDGSLDSTRLASAAFERPDLLRALEALQWPLAREAINLARHAGEASGAALLLVEAIALIDSGLAETLDGVLLVDAPREIRASRLLDRGLTAEEIGRREAAQSGLRTRLLAAGAIPIDAGRTADEAAAAAADALRLLCSTGEGNSNPAG
;
A
#
# COMPACT_ATOMS: atom_id res chain seq x y z
N MET A 1 -10.15 -12.35 10.30
CA MET A 1 -9.10 -12.52 9.25
C MET A 1 -7.93 -11.58 9.52
N ARG A 2 -6.69 -12.01 9.33
CA ARG A 2 -5.51 -11.13 9.45
C ARG A 2 -5.38 -10.21 8.25
N ALA A 3 -4.80 -9.03 8.47
CA ALA A 3 -4.49 -8.09 7.42
C ALA A 3 -3.00 -7.67 7.52
N ILE A 4 -2.23 -7.90 6.45
CA ILE A 4 -0.80 -7.60 6.40
C ILE A 4 -0.53 -6.52 5.36
N GLY A 5 0.18 -5.48 5.78
CA GLY A 5 0.62 -4.41 4.90
C GLY A 5 1.75 -4.83 3.97
N VAL A 6 1.71 -4.36 2.74
CA VAL A 6 2.82 -4.49 1.78
C VAL A 6 3.23 -3.10 1.34
N ALA A 7 4.32 -2.61 1.93
CA ALA A 7 4.84 -1.27 1.70
C ALA A 7 6.25 -1.30 1.11
N GLY A 8 6.72 -0.16 0.67
CA GLY A 8 8.07 -0.01 0.12
C GLY A 8 8.15 1.07 -0.94
N PRO A 9 9.35 1.48 -1.34
CA PRO A 9 9.55 2.57 -2.27
C PRO A 9 8.97 2.28 -3.66
N ILE A 10 8.81 3.35 -4.44
CA ILE A 10 8.35 3.22 -5.82
C ILE A 10 9.35 2.39 -6.63
N GLY A 11 8.86 1.53 -7.52
CA GLY A 11 9.70 0.62 -8.32
C GLY A 11 10.21 -0.62 -7.58
N ALA A 12 9.95 -0.76 -6.27
CA ALA A 12 10.40 -1.91 -5.48
C ALA A 12 9.83 -3.25 -5.94
N GLY A 13 8.61 -3.28 -6.50
CA GLY A 13 7.98 -4.51 -6.98
C GLY A 13 6.85 -5.04 -6.10
N LYS A 14 6.28 -4.19 -5.23
CA LYS A 14 5.15 -4.55 -4.34
C LYS A 14 4.03 -5.31 -5.03
N SER A 15 3.43 -4.74 -6.06
CA SER A 15 2.29 -5.34 -6.78
C SER A 15 2.64 -6.69 -7.42
N ARG A 16 3.91 -6.89 -7.81
CA ARG A 16 4.39 -8.18 -8.31
C ARG A 16 4.43 -9.24 -7.20
N ILE A 17 4.91 -8.84 -6.02
CA ILE A 17 4.94 -9.71 -4.83
C ILE A 17 3.50 -10.02 -4.40
N VAL A 18 2.64 -9.00 -4.27
CA VAL A 18 1.22 -9.19 -3.91
C VAL A 18 0.54 -10.16 -4.87
N LYS A 19 0.72 -9.98 -6.18
CA LYS A 19 0.17 -10.88 -7.19
C LYS A 19 0.68 -12.31 -7.01
N ALA A 20 1.99 -12.50 -6.85
CA ALA A 20 2.56 -13.84 -6.65
C ALA A 20 2.02 -14.53 -5.40
N LEU A 21 1.85 -13.79 -4.30
CA LEU A 21 1.31 -14.33 -3.04
C LEU A 21 -0.17 -14.69 -3.15
N THR A 22 -0.99 -13.88 -3.86
CA THR A 22 -2.43 -14.17 -4.05
C THR A 22 -2.67 -15.35 -4.99
N GLU A 23 -1.74 -15.62 -5.92
CA GLU A 23 -1.80 -16.74 -6.84
C GLU A 23 -1.18 -18.05 -6.27
N ASP A 24 -0.48 -17.97 -5.12
CA ASP A 24 0.20 -19.12 -4.49
C ASP A 24 -0.81 -20.00 -3.74
N ARG A 25 -1.24 -21.07 -4.42
CA ARG A 25 -2.18 -22.06 -3.86
C ARG A 25 -1.57 -22.89 -2.74
N ALA A 26 -0.25 -23.05 -2.67
CA ALA A 26 0.39 -23.77 -1.58
C ALA A 26 0.36 -22.91 -0.31
N LEU A 27 0.74 -21.63 -0.41
CA LEU A 27 0.64 -20.68 0.68
C LEU A 27 -0.80 -20.53 1.18
N ALA A 28 -1.78 -20.40 0.28
CA ALA A 28 -3.19 -20.31 0.64
C ALA A 28 -3.67 -21.52 1.47
N ARG A 29 -3.25 -22.74 1.09
CA ARG A 29 -3.54 -23.96 1.88
C ARG A 29 -2.85 -23.96 3.24
N ASP A 30 -1.58 -23.53 3.30
CA ASP A 30 -0.81 -23.46 4.55
C ASP A 30 -1.44 -22.46 5.53
N LEU A 31 -2.00 -21.37 5.02
CA LEU A 31 -2.69 -20.33 5.81
C LEU A 31 -4.16 -20.66 6.12
N GLY A 32 -4.72 -21.72 5.52
CA GLY A 32 -6.06 -22.19 5.80
C GLY A 32 -7.19 -21.51 4.99
N GLY A 33 -6.89 -20.78 3.92
CA GLY A 33 -7.90 -20.13 3.07
C GLY A 33 -7.29 -19.25 1.99
N GLU A 34 -8.14 -18.59 1.23
CA GLU A 34 -7.73 -17.68 0.14
C GLU A 34 -6.96 -16.47 0.68
N ILE A 35 -6.04 -15.96 -0.13
CA ILE A 35 -5.30 -14.71 0.12
C ILE A 35 -5.91 -13.62 -0.77
N LEU A 36 -6.55 -12.64 -0.15
CA LEU A 36 -7.10 -11.48 -0.83
C LEU A 36 -6.08 -10.32 -0.85
N ALA A 37 -6.28 -9.37 -1.75
CA ALA A 37 -5.47 -8.16 -1.79
C ALA A 37 -6.32 -6.93 -2.10
N ILE A 38 -5.91 -5.78 -1.52
CA ILE A 38 -6.43 -4.46 -1.82
C ILE A 38 -5.28 -3.49 -2.02
N ASP A 39 -5.34 -2.67 -3.07
CA ASP A 39 -4.43 -1.56 -3.32
C ASP A 39 -5.10 -0.26 -2.81
N ALA A 40 -4.66 0.24 -1.65
CA ALA A 40 -5.22 1.44 -1.05
C ALA A 40 -4.99 2.70 -1.90
N ASP A 41 -3.87 2.78 -2.62
CA ASP A 41 -3.58 3.89 -3.52
C ASP A 41 -4.52 3.86 -4.74
N ALA A 42 -4.87 2.68 -5.24
CA ALA A 42 -5.84 2.50 -6.31
C ALA A 42 -7.25 2.89 -5.86
N VAL A 43 -7.67 2.47 -4.67
CA VAL A 43 -8.96 2.85 -4.06
C VAL A 43 -9.09 4.37 -3.98
N LEU A 44 -8.07 5.07 -3.48
CA LEU A 44 -8.09 6.53 -3.39
C LEU A 44 -8.10 7.19 -4.77
N ARG A 45 -7.41 6.63 -5.74
CA ARG A 45 -7.42 7.13 -7.12
C ARG A 45 -8.80 6.98 -7.75
N GLU A 46 -9.45 5.85 -7.57
CA GLU A 46 -10.81 5.60 -8.04
C GLU A 46 -11.82 6.52 -7.36
N ALA A 47 -11.73 6.68 -6.04
CA ALA A 47 -12.60 7.58 -5.29
C ALA A 47 -12.49 9.04 -5.81
N ARG A 48 -11.28 9.52 -6.12
CA ARG A 48 -11.07 10.84 -6.72
C ARG A 48 -11.72 10.97 -8.10
N GLN A 49 -11.85 9.88 -8.86
CA GLN A 49 -12.44 9.90 -10.20
C GLN A 49 -13.97 9.74 -10.17
N SER A 50 -14.49 8.94 -9.23
CA SER A 50 -15.89 8.51 -9.22
C SER A 50 -16.77 9.24 -8.20
N SER A 51 -16.21 9.90 -7.18
CA SER A 51 -16.98 10.58 -6.13
C SER A 51 -17.10 12.09 -6.35
N PRO A 52 -18.28 12.60 -6.76
CA PRO A 52 -18.50 14.04 -6.95
C PRO A 52 -18.38 14.86 -5.65
N SER A 53 -18.68 14.24 -4.48
CA SER A 53 -18.50 14.89 -3.18
C SER A 53 -17.03 15.11 -2.88
N LEU A 54 -16.22 14.05 -3.00
CA LEU A 54 -14.76 14.11 -2.79
C LEU A 54 -14.10 15.11 -3.77
N GLN A 55 -14.52 15.10 -5.04
CA GLN A 55 -14.00 16.06 -6.04
C GLN A 55 -14.27 17.49 -5.63
N ARG A 56 -15.47 17.80 -5.11
CA ARG A 56 -15.81 19.15 -4.63
C ARG A 56 -14.97 19.55 -3.41
N GLU A 57 -14.78 18.64 -2.46
CA GLU A 57 -13.97 18.89 -1.27
C GLU A 57 -12.50 19.12 -1.64
N ILE A 58 -11.93 18.28 -2.52
CA ILE A 58 -10.59 18.48 -3.05
C ILE A 58 -10.48 19.81 -3.83
N ALA A 59 -11.46 20.13 -4.67
CA ALA A 59 -11.47 21.40 -5.43
C ALA A 59 -11.61 22.63 -4.52
N ALA A 60 -12.21 22.50 -3.36
CA ALA A 60 -12.25 23.58 -2.37
C ALA A 60 -10.87 23.82 -1.73
N LEU A 61 -10.06 22.77 -1.55
CA LEU A 61 -8.68 22.85 -1.06
C LEU A 61 -7.69 23.28 -2.14
N VAL A 62 -7.92 22.87 -3.39
CA VAL A 62 -7.04 23.09 -4.55
C VAL A 62 -7.87 23.55 -5.76
N PRO A 63 -8.36 24.80 -5.76
CA PRO A 63 -9.21 25.30 -6.86
C PRO A 63 -8.55 25.20 -8.23
N GLU A 64 -7.23 25.39 -8.31
CA GLU A 64 -6.43 25.30 -9.52
C GLU A 64 -6.38 23.89 -10.13
N ALA A 65 -6.69 22.84 -9.36
CA ALA A 65 -6.76 21.47 -9.87
C ALA A 65 -8.13 21.14 -10.49
N ARG A 66 -9.13 22.01 -10.37
CA ARG A 66 -10.45 21.80 -10.97
C ARG A 66 -10.43 22.14 -12.45
N ARG A 67 -10.93 21.23 -13.28
CA ARG A 67 -11.17 21.47 -14.73
C ARG A 67 -12.54 22.12 -14.96
N GLU A 68 -12.76 22.62 -16.15
CA GLU A 68 -14.04 23.24 -16.55
C GLU A 68 -15.22 22.26 -16.49
N ASP A 69 -14.99 20.99 -16.78
CA ASP A 69 -15.97 19.91 -16.69
C ASP A 69 -16.27 19.45 -15.25
N GLY A 70 -15.59 20.06 -14.26
CA GLY A 70 -15.74 19.75 -12.85
C GLY A 70 -14.83 18.62 -12.36
N SER A 71 -14.14 17.90 -13.23
CA SER A 71 -13.19 16.85 -12.87
C SER A 71 -11.90 17.43 -12.26
N LEU A 72 -11.10 16.57 -11.64
CA LEU A 72 -9.81 16.96 -11.08
C LEU A 72 -8.66 16.69 -12.05
N ASP A 73 -7.78 17.65 -12.20
CA ASP A 73 -6.49 17.49 -12.85
C ASP A 73 -5.48 16.89 -11.87
N SER A 74 -5.20 15.61 -12.03
CA SER A 74 -4.28 14.88 -11.15
C SER A 74 -2.85 15.44 -11.16
N THR A 75 -2.41 16.03 -12.28
CA THR A 75 -1.06 16.61 -12.39
C THR A 75 -0.98 17.90 -11.59
N ARG A 76 -1.98 18.80 -11.74
CA ARG A 76 -2.04 20.06 -10.97
C ARG A 76 -2.22 19.78 -9.48
N LEU A 77 -3.07 18.80 -9.13
CA LEU A 77 -3.27 18.38 -7.75
C LEU A 77 -1.96 17.89 -7.12
N ALA A 78 -1.23 17.02 -7.83
CA ALA A 78 0.05 16.51 -7.35
C ALA A 78 1.10 17.61 -7.21
N SER A 79 1.19 18.55 -8.16
CA SER A 79 2.11 19.69 -8.09
C SER A 79 1.80 20.57 -6.88
N ALA A 80 0.53 20.95 -6.70
CA ALA A 80 0.11 21.76 -5.56
C ALA A 80 0.38 21.08 -4.20
N ALA A 81 0.11 19.78 -4.10
CA ALA A 81 0.38 19.01 -2.88
C ALA A 81 1.89 18.92 -2.58
N PHE A 82 2.71 18.79 -3.63
CA PHE A 82 4.17 18.73 -3.48
C PHE A 82 4.78 20.04 -2.99
N GLU A 83 4.25 21.17 -3.47
CA GLU A 83 4.74 22.51 -3.12
C GLU A 83 4.28 22.99 -1.74
N ARG A 84 3.17 22.44 -1.25
CA ARG A 84 2.48 22.90 -0.02
C ARG A 84 2.25 21.73 0.95
N PRO A 85 3.18 21.50 1.92
CA PRO A 85 3.04 20.39 2.87
C PRO A 85 1.76 20.43 3.71
N ASP A 86 1.22 21.63 3.99
CA ASP A 86 -0.03 21.78 4.74
C ASP A 86 -1.22 21.27 3.92
N LEU A 87 -1.21 21.57 2.63
CA LEU A 87 -2.21 21.11 1.69
C LEU A 87 -2.14 19.58 1.53
N LEU A 88 -0.94 19.03 1.42
CA LEU A 88 -0.76 17.58 1.39
C LEU A 88 -1.42 16.93 2.61
N ARG A 89 -1.14 17.43 3.82
CA ARG A 89 -1.78 16.93 5.05
C ARG A 89 -3.30 17.05 5.03
N ALA A 90 -3.85 18.15 4.53
CA ALA A 90 -5.30 18.34 4.41
C ALA A 90 -5.93 17.34 3.41
N LEU A 91 -5.28 17.13 2.27
CA LEU A 91 -5.70 16.15 1.27
C LEU A 91 -5.63 14.71 1.81
N GLU A 92 -4.60 14.39 2.56
CA GLU A 92 -4.43 13.11 3.23
C GLU A 92 -5.53 12.90 4.28
N ALA A 93 -5.76 13.86 5.17
CA ALA A 93 -6.81 13.78 6.19
C ALA A 93 -8.21 13.55 5.58
N LEU A 94 -8.47 14.10 4.40
CA LEU A 94 -9.71 13.91 3.66
C LEU A 94 -9.83 12.50 3.07
N GLN A 95 -8.74 11.90 2.63
CA GLN A 95 -8.74 10.67 1.84
C GLN A 95 -8.49 9.40 2.67
N TRP A 96 -7.65 9.45 3.72
CA TRP A 96 -7.34 8.26 4.51
C TRP A 96 -8.55 7.56 5.15
N PRO A 97 -9.60 8.26 5.59
CA PRO A 97 -10.81 7.59 6.08
C PRO A 97 -11.43 6.65 5.03
N LEU A 98 -11.41 7.05 3.74
CA LEU A 98 -11.95 6.24 2.63
C LEU A 98 -11.12 4.96 2.42
N ALA A 99 -9.80 5.08 2.51
CA ALA A 99 -8.92 3.89 2.42
C ALA A 99 -9.17 2.93 3.59
N ARG A 100 -9.30 3.45 4.82
CA ARG A 100 -9.62 2.63 6.00
C ARG A 100 -10.95 1.91 5.88
N GLU A 101 -11.98 2.62 5.42
CA GLU A 101 -13.29 2.03 5.18
C GLU A 101 -13.24 0.91 4.15
N ALA A 102 -12.58 1.13 3.01
CA ALA A 102 -12.42 0.12 1.97
C ALA A 102 -11.65 -1.12 2.48
N ILE A 103 -10.60 -0.93 3.26
CA ILE A 103 -9.84 -2.03 3.88
C ILE A 103 -10.71 -2.80 4.86
N ASN A 104 -11.49 -2.11 5.70
CA ASN A 104 -12.41 -2.75 6.65
C ASN A 104 -13.51 -3.54 5.92
N LEU A 105 -14.09 -3.00 4.87
CA LEU A 105 -15.08 -3.70 4.04
C LEU A 105 -14.48 -4.95 3.39
N ALA A 106 -13.27 -4.84 2.82
CA ALA A 106 -12.57 -5.98 2.24
C ALA A 106 -12.26 -7.06 3.30
N ARG A 107 -11.86 -6.65 4.51
CA ARG A 107 -11.60 -7.56 5.64
C ARG A 107 -12.87 -8.32 6.05
N HIS A 108 -14.00 -7.61 6.25
CA HIS A 108 -15.27 -8.25 6.60
C HIS A 108 -15.78 -9.18 5.49
N ALA A 109 -15.69 -8.75 4.23
CA ALA A 109 -16.09 -9.60 3.10
C ALA A 109 -15.22 -10.86 3.01
N GLY A 110 -13.92 -10.73 3.22
CA GLY A 110 -12.98 -11.85 3.26
C GLY A 110 -13.27 -12.81 4.43
N GLU A 111 -13.57 -12.29 5.61
CA GLU A 111 -13.98 -13.11 6.76
C GLU A 111 -15.26 -13.92 6.43
N ALA A 112 -16.23 -13.27 5.83
CA ALA A 112 -17.48 -13.92 5.44
C ALA A 112 -17.31 -15.00 4.36
N SER A 113 -16.31 -14.87 3.49
CA SER A 113 -15.97 -15.85 2.45
C SER A 113 -15.02 -16.95 2.92
N GLY A 114 -14.50 -16.87 4.16
CA GLY A 114 -13.52 -17.83 4.68
C GLY A 114 -12.09 -17.60 4.17
N ALA A 115 -11.75 -16.39 3.72
CA ALA A 115 -10.39 -16.05 3.35
C ALA A 115 -9.47 -16.03 4.59
N ALA A 116 -8.23 -16.47 4.42
CA ALA A 116 -7.26 -16.55 5.51
C ALA A 116 -6.56 -15.22 5.77
N LEU A 117 -6.29 -14.45 4.72
CA LEU A 117 -5.42 -13.29 4.76
C LEU A 117 -5.90 -12.18 3.81
N LEU A 118 -5.77 -10.93 4.23
CA LEU A 118 -5.86 -9.74 3.38
C LEU A 118 -4.49 -9.08 3.28
N LEU A 119 -3.97 -8.92 2.08
CA LEU A 119 -2.80 -8.09 1.79
C LEU A 119 -3.25 -6.66 1.47
N VAL A 120 -2.67 -5.68 2.13
CA VAL A 120 -2.96 -4.25 1.93
C VAL A 120 -1.74 -3.59 1.31
N GLU A 121 -1.77 -3.35 0.00
CA GLU A 121 -0.72 -2.60 -0.68
C GLU A 121 -0.95 -1.10 -0.49
N ALA A 122 0.06 -0.38 0.04
CA ALA A 122 0.05 1.07 0.14
C ALA A 122 1.48 1.64 0.20
N ILE A 123 1.70 2.81 -0.40
CA ILE A 123 2.97 3.54 -0.31
C ILE A 123 3.04 4.28 1.04
N ALA A 124 1.97 4.96 1.41
CA ALA A 124 1.91 5.82 2.59
C ALA A 124 1.37 5.09 3.84
N LEU A 125 1.68 3.81 4.00
CA LEU A 125 1.12 2.96 5.07
C LEU A 125 1.36 3.52 6.48
N ILE A 126 2.54 4.08 6.73
CA ILE A 126 2.89 4.70 8.03
C ILE A 126 2.25 6.08 8.16
N ASP A 127 2.43 6.93 7.15
CA ASP A 127 2.01 8.34 7.21
C ASP A 127 0.48 8.46 7.30
N SER A 128 -0.26 7.46 6.81
CA SER A 128 -1.72 7.35 6.93
C SER A 128 -2.22 6.80 8.27
N GLY A 129 -1.33 6.26 9.10
CA GLY A 129 -1.71 5.50 10.30
C GLY A 129 -2.36 4.14 10.00
N LEU A 130 -2.38 3.70 8.73
CA LEU A 130 -2.92 2.38 8.37
C LEU A 130 -2.09 1.25 8.98
N ALA A 131 -0.78 1.41 9.10
CA ALA A 131 0.11 0.40 9.67
C ALA A 131 -0.34 -0.06 11.06
N GLU A 132 -0.89 0.83 11.88
CA GLU A 132 -1.36 0.54 13.25
C GLU A 132 -2.62 -0.34 13.28
N THR A 133 -3.33 -0.44 12.16
CA THR A 133 -4.57 -1.24 12.03
C THR A 133 -4.30 -2.63 11.44
N LEU A 134 -3.04 -2.93 11.10
CA LEU A 134 -2.62 -4.16 10.46
C LEU A 134 -1.86 -5.08 11.41
N ASP A 135 -1.94 -6.37 11.17
CA ASP A 135 -1.32 -7.40 11.99
C ASP A 135 0.19 -7.56 11.72
N GLY A 136 0.73 -6.83 10.77
CA GLY A 136 2.15 -6.76 10.41
C GLY A 136 2.37 -6.09 9.07
N VAL A 137 3.63 -5.84 8.73
CA VAL A 137 4.01 -5.17 7.48
C VAL A 137 5.19 -5.87 6.83
N LEU A 138 5.10 -6.12 5.53
CA LEU A 138 6.22 -6.48 4.67
C LEU A 138 6.79 -5.22 4.02
N LEU A 139 8.09 -5.00 4.18
CA LEU A 139 8.82 -3.96 3.46
C LEU A 139 9.46 -4.58 2.21
N VAL A 140 8.82 -4.40 1.07
CA VAL A 140 9.39 -4.79 -0.22
C VAL A 140 10.36 -3.72 -0.69
N ASP A 141 11.64 -4.07 -0.87
CA ASP A 141 12.66 -3.13 -1.32
C ASP A 141 13.60 -3.77 -2.35
N ALA A 142 14.23 -2.95 -3.15
CA ALA A 142 15.23 -3.33 -4.13
C ALA A 142 16.30 -2.22 -4.25
N PRO A 143 17.53 -2.53 -4.67
CA PRO A 143 18.55 -1.52 -4.97
C PRO A 143 18.01 -0.40 -5.86
N ARG A 144 18.48 0.82 -5.62
CA ARG A 144 17.99 2.03 -6.31
C ARG A 144 18.08 1.90 -7.82
N GLU A 145 19.17 1.33 -8.31
CA GLU A 145 19.44 1.12 -9.74
C GLU A 145 18.39 0.22 -10.37
N ILE A 146 18.00 -0.85 -9.69
CA ILE A 146 16.96 -1.80 -10.13
C ILE A 146 15.60 -1.11 -10.14
N ARG A 147 15.28 -0.32 -9.09
CA ARG A 147 14.02 0.42 -9.03
C ARG A 147 13.94 1.48 -10.14
N ALA A 148 15.02 2.23 -10.36
CA ALA A 148 15.10 3.23 -11.41
C ALA A 148 14.93 2.60 -12.80
N SER A 149 15.62 1.49 -13.11
CA SER A 149 15.45 0.76 -14.37
C SER A 149 13.98 0.36 -14.59
N ARG A 150 13.35 -0.26 -13.59
CA ARG A 150 11.94 -0.66 -13.67
C ARG A 150 10.99 0.51 -13.92
N LEU A 151 11.31 1.69 -13.43
CA LEU A 151 10.49 2.88 -13.60
C LEU A 151 10.70 3.52 -14.97
N LEU A 152 11.94 3.53 -15.48
CA LEU A 152 12.25 3.93 -16.86
C LEU A 152 11.52 3.03 -17.87
N ASP A 153 11.53 1.71 -17.66
CA ASP A 153 10.81 0.74 -18.50
C ASP A 153 9.28 0.97 -18.51
N ARG A 154 8.75 1.60 -17.44
CA ARG A 154 7.35 2.03 -17.35
C ARG A 154 7.08 3.41 -17.96
N GLY A 155 8.10 4.04 -18.57
CA GLY A 155 7.99 5.32 -19.26
C GLY A 155 8.11 6.57 -18.37
N LEU A 156 8.55 6.43 -17.11
CA LEU A 156 8.84 7.60 -16.27
C LEU A 156 10.17 8.23 -16.68
N THR A 157 10.24 9.55 -16.61
CA THR A 157 11.50 10.27 -16.80
C THR A 157 12.38 10.19 -15.56
N ALA A 158 13.67 10.41 -15.72
CA ALA A 158 14.62 10.45 -14.59
C ALA A 158 14.26 11.55 -13.57
N GLU A 159 13.73 12.68 -14.05
CA GLU A 159 13.26 13.76 -13.18
C GLU A 159 12.05 13.35 -12.33
N GLU A 160 11.06 12.69 -12.92
CA GLU A 160 9.89 12.17 -12.20
C GLU A 160 10.29 11.12 -11.17
N ILE A 161 11.23 10.24 -11.51
CA ILE A 161 11.79 9.25 -10.58
C ILE A 161 12.44 9.95 -9.40
N GLY A 162 13.30 10.93 -9.66
CA GLY A 162 14.00 11.69 -8.61
C GLY A 162 13.02 12.41 -7.67
N ARG A 163 11.99 13.06 -8.19
CA ARG A 163 10.94 13.71 -7.38
C ARG A 163 10.20 12.72 -6.49
N ARG A 164 9.81 11.56 -7.01
CA ARG A 164 9.08 10.54 -6.25
C ARG A 164 9.95 9.87 -5.20
N GLU A 165 11.23 9.62 -5.50
CA GLU A 165 12.19 9.11 -4.51
C GLU A 165 12.43 10.12 -3.37
N ALA A 166 12.56 11.41 -3.69
CA ALA A 166 12.69 12.45 -2.68
C ALA A 166 11.48 12.53 -1.74
N ALA A 167 10.25 12.43 -2.30
CA ALA A 167 9.02 12.38 -1.51
C ALA A 167 8.94 11.16 -0.58
N GLN A 168 9.63 10.08 -0.90
CA GLN A 168 9.70 8.85 -0.10
C GLN A 168 10.97 8.76 0.76
N SER A 169 11.68 9.88 0.94
CA SER A 169 12.89 9.90 1.76
C SER A 169 12.62 9.39 3.17
N GLY A 170 13.48 8.50 3.67
CA GLY A 170 13.35 7.89 4.99
C GLY A 170 12.23 6.84 5.15
N LEU A 171 11.43 6.56 4.12
CA LEU A 171 10.34 5.57 4.19
C LEU A 171 10.85 4.21 4.68
N ARG A 172 11.95 3.71 4.11
CA ARG A 172 12.56 2.44 4.52
C ARG A 172 12.90 2.41 6.00
N THR A 173 13.55 3.47 6.50
CA THR A 173 13.94 3.58 7.91
C THR A 173 12.73 3.60 8.82
N ARG A 174 11.69 4.36 8.48
CA ARG A 174 10.43 4.41 9.25
C ARG A 174 9.71 3.06 9.28
N LEU A 175 9.63 2.35 8.15
CA LEU A 175 9.03 1.02 8.07
C LEU A 175 9.78 0.01 8.93
N LEU A 176 11.11 -0.02 8.87
CA LEU A 176 11.93 -0.89 9.71
C LEU A 176 11.78 -0.56 11.20
N ALA A 177 11.76 0.72 11.57
CA ALA A 177 11.53 1.16 12.93
C ALA A 177 10.13 0.77 13.47
N ALA A 178 9.14 0.66 12.58
CA ALA A 178 7.81 0.15 12.88
C ALA A 178 7.71 -1.39 12.88
N GLY A 179 8.82 -2.11 12.76
CA GLY A 179 8.85 -3.58 12.81
C GLY A 179 8.51 -4.29 11.49
N ALA A 180 8.54 -3.58 10.36
CA ALA A 180 8.29 -4.23 9.06
C ALA A 180 9.37 -5.26 8.73
N ILE A 181 8.95 -6.42 8.20
CA ILE A 181 9.85 -7.49 7.76
C ILE A 181 10.38 -7.17 6.37
N PRO A 182 11.69 -7.02 6.17
CA PRO A 182 12.27 -6.68 4.88
C PRO A 182 12.24 -7.86 3.91
N ILE A 183 11.81 -7.59 2.67
CA ILE A 183 11.81 -8.51 1.54
C ILE A 183 12.69 -7.93 0.45
N ASP A 184 13.78 -8.62 0.13
CA ASP A 184 14.71 -8.23 -0.94
C ASP A 184 14.12 -8.60 -2.32
N ALA A 185 13.55 -7.60 -2.99
CA ALA A 185 13.02 -7.71 -4.33
C ALA A 185 14.03 -7.30 -5.43
N GLY A 186 15.30 -7.15 -5.08
CA GLY A 186 16.43 -7.05 -6.01
C GLY A 186 16.83 -8.40 -6.62
N ARG A 187 16.42 -9.49 -6.03
CA ARG A 187 16.60 -10.87 -6.50
C ARG A 187 15.62 -11.22 -7.62
N THR A 188 15.61 -12.49 -8.02
CA THR A 188 14.58 -13.01 -8.93
C THR A 188 13.19 -12.85 -8.32
N ALA A 189 12.16 -12.85 -9.18
CA ALA A 189 10.78 -12.75 -8.73
C ALA A 189 10.38 -13.88 -7.80
N ASP A 190 10.81 -15.09 -8.14
CA ASP A 190 10.44 -16.31 -7.41
C ASP A 190 11.10 -16.34 -6.03
N GLU A 191 12.38 -15.95 -5.93
CA GLU A 191 13.08 -15.83 -4.65
C GLU A 191 12.44 -14.79 -3.73
N ALA A 192 12.08 -13.63 -4.29
CA ALA A 192 11.43 -12.57 -3.53
C ALA A 192 10.01 -12.98 -3.08
N ALA A 193 9.25 -13.66 -3.94
CA ALA A 193 7.93 -14.20 -3.58
C ALA A 193 8.03 -15.28 -2.50
N ALA A 194 8.99 -16.20 -2.62
CA ALA A 194 9.23 -17.23 -1.61
C ALA A 194 9.59 -16.64 -0.25
N ALA A 195 10.50 -15.65 -0.21
CA ALA A 195 10.86 -14.95 1.02
C ALA A 195 9.65 -14.22 1.65
N ALA A 196 8.79 -13.62 0.82
CA ALA A 196 7.58 -12.98 1.29
C ALA A 196 6.56 -14.00 1.83
N ALA A 197 6.42 -15.17 1.18
CA ALA A 197 5.56 -16.26 1.66
C ALA A 197 6.03 -16.79 3.02
N ASP A 198 7.33 -16.98 3.22
CA ASP A 198 7.89 -17.41 4.49
C ASP A 198 7.67 -16.39 5.61
N ALA A 199 7.82 -15.09 5.29
CA ALA A 199 7.51 -14.01 6.22
C ALA A 199 6.02 -14.00 6.61
N LEU A 200 5.10 -14.27 5.67
CA LEU A 200 3.67 -14.38 5.96
C LEU A 200 3.37 -15.58 6.87
N ARG A 201 3.97 -16.75 6.61
CA ARG A 201 3.83 -17.91 7.50
C ARG A 201 4.25 -17.57 8.93
N LEU A 202 5.39 -16.88 9.09
CA LEU A 202 5.88 -16.44 10.40
C LEU A 202 4.90 -15.48 11.08
N LEU A 203 4.46 -14.42 10.38
CA LEU A 203 3.49 -13.45 10.91
C LEU A 203 2.15 -14.11 11.28
N CYS A 204 1.72 -15.11 10.52
CA CYS A 204 0.47 -15.81 10.78
C CYS A 204 0.58 -16.86 11.90
N SER A 205 1.74 -17.46 12.14
CA SER A 205 1.94 -18.43 13.22
C SER A 205 2.09 -17.82 14.62
N THR A 206 2.64 -16.62 14.74
CA THR A 206 2.93 -15.96 16.03
C THR A 206 1.68 -15.48 16.80
N GLY A 207 0.49 -15.62 16.26
CA GLY A 207 -0.77 -15.17 16.89
C GLY A 207 -1.59 -16.26 17.56
N GLU A 208 -1.23 -17.52 17.48
CA GLU A 208 -2.00 -18.61 18.12
C GLU A 208 -1.62 -18.85 19.60
N GLY A 209 -0.59 -18.13 20.10
CA GLY A 209 -0.03 -18.36 21.43
C GLY A 209 -0.66 -17.58 22.60
N ASN A 210 -1.69 -16.76 22.40
CA ASN A 210 -2.23 -15.92 23.50
C ASN A 210 -3.74 -16.06 23.75
N SER A 211 -4.33 -17.19 23.46
CA SER A 211 -5.61 -17.60 24.06
C SER A 211 -5.30 -18.27 25.39
N ASN A 212 -5.14 -17.46 26.43
CA ASN A 212 -5.11 -17.93 27.82
C ASN A 212 -6.47 -18.54 28.14
N PRO A 213 -6.59 -19.82 28.46
CA PRO A 213 -7.80 -20.35 29.03
C PRO A 213 -7.85 -19.90 30.50
N ALA A 214 -8.47 -18.75 30.75
CA ALA A 214 -8.89 -18.39 32.09
C ALA A 214 -10.02 -19.32 32.49
N GLY A 215 -9.74 -20.20 33.45
CA GLY A 215 -10.72 -21.02 34.18
C GLY A 215 -11.64 -20.15 35.04
#